data_965da12d3c2a2c69e9a73de27a328701
#
_entry.id   965da12d3c2a2c69e9a73de27a328701
#
_cell.length_a   1.000
_cell.length_b   1.000
_cell.length_c   1.000
_cell.angle_alpha   90.00
_cell.angle_beta   90.00
_cell.angle_gamma   90.00
#
_symmetry.space_group_name_H-M   'P 1'
#
loop_
_entity.id
_entity.type
_entity.pdbx_description
1 polymer ?
#
loop_
_entity_poly.entity_id
_entity_poly.type
_entity_poly.pdbx_seq_one_letter_code
_entity_poly.pdbx_strand_id
1 'polypeptide(L)'
;MTDYLLRAESLVKRFPIRGGTLNRVVNYVQAVNGVSFSVRRGEVLGLVGESGSGKTTIGRLVLRLEEATAGKVIFDGTNILELPKKEMRRFRKRMQIIFQDPYASLNPREKVRTVIGHALALHRIGTPESRSERTVKLIEQVGLSPDQLDRFPHEFSGGQRQRVGIARALAVNPDFLVADEPVSALDVSIQAQVINLLSDLKDQLNLTMLFIAHDLAVVEHICDRVAVMYLGKIMEIAPSRTLYNDPNHPYTEALLSAVPVPDPGHRQKRTVLSGDIPSAINTPSGCVFRSRCPRAKAICATETPELKQIGPDHFSACHLTT
;
A
#
# COMPACT_ATOMS: atom_id res chain seq x y z
N MET A 1 -8.49 18.56 -16.68
CA MET A 1 -8.89 17.18 -16.30
C MET A 1 -7.75 16.59 -15.46
N THR A 2 -8.03 16.14 -14.27
CA THR A 2 -7.01 15.50 -13.39
C THR A 2 -6.58 14.18 -14.04
N ASP A 3 -5.28 14.04 -14.32
CA ASP A 3 -4.73 12.83 -14.98
C ASP A 3 -4.48 11.72 -13.93
N TYR A 4 -5.48 10.88 -13.73
CA TYR A 4 -5.37 9.73 -12.83
C TYR A 4 -4.77 8.52 -13.56
N LEU A 5 -3.66 7.97 -13.05
CA LEU A 5 -3.09 6.74 -13.56
C LEU A 5 -3.88 5.51 -13.08
N LEU A 6 -4.35 5.53 -11.82
CA LEU A 6 -5.12 4.44 -11.22
C LEU A 6 -6.40 4.99 -10.56
N ARG A 7 -7.51 4.28 -10.78
CA ARG A 7 -8.77 4.49 -10.03
C ARG A 7 -9.31 3.14 -9.57
N ALA A 8 -9.59 3.04 -8.29
CA ALA A 8 -10.35 1.96 -7.68
C ALA A 8 -11.77 2.45 -7.42
N GLU A 9 -12.78 1.71 -7.87
CA GLU A 9 -14.18 2.09 -7.75
C GLU A 9 -14.97 0.97 -7.07
N SER A 10 -15.50 1.28 -5.87
CA SER A 10 -16.35 0.37 -5.07
C SER A 10 -15.75 -1.03 -4.92
N LEU A 11 -14.43 -1.12 -4.69
CA LEU A 11 -13.74 -2.40 -4.55
C LEU A 11 -14.24 -3.19 -3.34
N VAL A 12 -14.56 -4.45 -3.58
CA VAL A 12 -14.97 -5.42 -2.55
C VAL A 12 -14.10 -6.66 -2.66
N LYS A 13 -13.60 -7.14 -1.51
CA LYS A 13 -12.98 -8.47 -1.39
C LYS A 13 -13.50 -9.19 -0.17
N ARG A 14 -14.08 -10.36 -0.40
CA ARG A 14 -14.55 -11.28 0.63
C ARG A 14 -13.80 -12.59 0.49
N PHE A 15 -13.15 -13.05 1.57
CA PHE A 15 -12.52 -14.36 1.61
C PHE A 15 -13.47 -15.37 2.26
N PRO A 16 -13.79 -16.50 1.60
CA PRO A 16 -14.67 -17.50 2.17
C PRO A 16 -14.00 -18.25 3.32
N ILE A 17 -14.71 -18.36 4.44
CA ILE A 17 -14.35 -19.24 5.55
C ILE A 17 -15.06 -20.56 5.30
N ARG A 18 -14.31 -21.64 5.22
CA ARG A 18 -14.83 -22.99 5.00
C ARG A 18 -14.79 -23.78 6.30
N GLY A 19 -15.83 -24.58 6.55
CA GLY A 19 -15.95 -25.37 7.77
C GLY A 19 -16.77 -26.65 7.57
N GLY A 20 -16.77 -27.46 8.62
CA GLY A 20 -17.45 -28.78 8.63
C GLY A 20 -16.78 -29.83 7.77
N THR A 21 -17.29 -31.06 7.84
CA THR A 21 -16.76 -32.24 7.13
C THR A 21 -16.85 -32.12 5.61
N LEU A 22 -17.79 -31.32 5.10
CA LEU A 22 -18.01 -31.10 3.65
C LEU A 22 -17.31 -29.84 3.12
N ASN A 23 -16.44 -29.19 3.90
CA ASN A 23 -15.67 -27.98 3.50
C ASN A 23 -16.55 -26.89 2.86
N ARG A 24 -17.78 -26.70 3.36
CA ARG A 24 -18.73 -25.71 2.85
C ARG A 24 -18.39 -24.32 3.37
N VAL A 25 -18.73 -23.29 2.57
CA VAL A 25 -18.56 -21.89 3.00
C VAL A 25 -19.56 -21.61 4.13
N VAL A 26 -19.05 -21.29 5.31
CA VAL A 26 -19.84 -20.99 6.52
C VAL A 26 -19.91 -19.49 6.82
N ASN A 27 -18.93 -18.69 6.37
CA ASN A 27 -18.90 -17.25 6.53
C ASN A 27 -17.86 -16.61 5.59
N TYR A 28 -17.71 -15.28 5.65
CA TYR A 28 -16.74 -14.52 4.87
C TYR A 28 -15.98 -13.52 5.73
N VAL A 29 -14.68 -13.38 5.50
CA VAL A 29 -13.89 -12.25 5.98
C VAL A 29 -14.05 -11.10 5.00
N GLN A 30 -14.58 -9.97 5.43
CA GLN A 30 -14.75 -8.76 4.62
C GLN A 30 -13.48 -7.91 4.66
N ALA A 31 -12.47 -8.30 3.88
CA ALA A 31 -11.17 -7.63 3.89
C ALA A 31 -11.20 -6.23 3.25
N VAL A 32 -12.04 -6.04 2.21
CA VAL A 32 -12.28 -4.75 1.55
C VAL A 32 -13.77 -4.62 1.27
N ASN A 33 -14.37 -3.49 1.62
CA ASN A 33 -15.81 -3.31 1.60
C ASN A 33 -16.21 -1.95 1.00
N GLY A 34 -16.29 -1.89 -0.35
CA GLY A 34 -16.75 -0.72 -1.09
C GLY A 34 -15.72 0.43 -1.11
N VAL A 35 -14.43 0.11 -1.22
CA VAL A 35 -13.35 1.11 -1.22
C VAL A 35 -13.21 1.77 -2.58
N SER A 36 -13.19 3.11 -2.59
CA SER A 36 -12.93 3.92 -3.78
C SER A 36 -11.83 4.95 -3.50
N PHE A 37 -10.86 5.02 -4.40
CA PHE A 37 -9.78 6.02 -4.38
C PHE A 37 -9.15 6.16 -5.76
N SER A 38 -8.34 7.20 -5.93
CA SER A 38 -7.59 7.45 -7.16
C SER A 38 -6.17 7.87 -6.86
N VAL A 39 -5.25 7.55 -7.78
CA VAL A 39 -3.84 7.96 -7.72
C VAL A 39 -3.51 8.71 -9.01
N ARG A 40 -2.99 9.94 -8.87
CA ARG A 40 -2.57 10.78 -10.00
C ARG A 40 -1.23 10.30 -10.54
N ARG A 41 -0.90 10.66 -11.78
CA ARG A 41 0.45 10.37 -12.31
C ARG A 41 1.52 11.11 -11.50
N GLY A 42 2.60 10.41 -11.16
CA GLY A 42 3.70 10.94 -10.35
C GLY A 42 3.37 11.13 -8.86
N GLU A 43 2.13 10.80 -8.42
CA GLU A 43 1.70 10.92 -7.04
C GLU A 43 2.10 9.69 -6.22
N VAL A 44 2.45 9.90 -4.96
CA VAL A 44 2.51 8.86 -3.93
C VAL A 44 1.27 8.97 -3.04
N LEU A 45 0.37 8.00 -3.15
CA LEU A 45 -0.75 7.85 -2.23
C LEU A 45 -0.37 6.90 -1.11
N GLY A 46 -0.32 7.40 0.12
CA GLY A 46 -0.16 6.60 1.33
C GLY A 46 -1.46 5.86 1.67
N LEU A 47 -1.36 4.59 2.05
CA LEU A 47 -2.48 3.82 2.60
C LEU A 47 -2.11 3.31 3.98
N VAL A 48 -2.72 3.88 5.03
CA VAL A 48 -2.39 3.64 6.42
C VAL A 48 -3.56 3.08 7.22
N GLY A 49 -3.28 2.50 8.38
CA GLY A 49 -4.27 1.95 9.29
C GLY A 49 -3.72 0.78 10.09
N GLU A 50 -4.47 0.35 11.10
CA GLU A 50 -4.10 -0.77 11.96
C GLU A 50 -3.90 -2.08 11.17
N SER A 51 -3.15 -3.04 11.76
CA SER A 51 -2.99 -4.38 11.17
C SER A 51 -4.35 -5.04 10.95
N GLY A 52 -4.52 -5.75 9.82
CA GLY A 52 -5.79 -6.36 9.45
C GLY A 52 -6.84 -5.41 8.89
N SER A 53 -6.56 -4.11 8.69
CA SER A 53 -7.52 -3.17 8.07
C SER A 53 -7.79 -3.42 6.58
N GLY A 54 -6.99 -4.25 5.89
CA GLY A 54 -7.17 -4.63 4.48
C GLY A 54 -6.21 -3.96 3.49
N LYS A 55 -5.20 -3.22 3.96
CA LYS A 55 -4.22 -2.48 3.12
C LYS A 55 -3.50 -3.35 2.09
N THR A 56 -2.82 -4.41 2.54
CA THR A 56 -2.15 -5.38 1.66
C THR A 56 -3.12 -6.00 0.66
N THR A 57 -4.37 -6.27 1.07
CA THR A 57 -5.41 -6.77 0.17
C THR A 57 -5.71 -5.78 -0.94
N ILE A 58 -5.83 -4.47 -0.63
CA ILE A 58 -5.99 -3.42 -1.66
C ILE A 58 -4.78 -3.42 -2.61
N GLY A 59 -3.54 -3.45 -2.09
CA GLY A 59 -2.35 -3.50 -2.93
C GLY A 59 -2.36 -4.69 -3.91
N ARG A 60 -2.79 -5.86 -3.45
CA ARG A 60 -2.93 -7.05 -4.31
C ARG A 60 -4.08 -6.96 -5.31
N LEU A 61 -5.20 -6.35 -4.93
CA LEU A 61 -6.35 -6.15 -5.82
C LEU A 61 -6.03 -5.20 -6.97
N VAL A 62 -5.38 -4.06 -6.69
CA VAL A 62 -5.05 -3.07 -7.72
C VAL A 62 -4.02 -3.58 -8.74
N LEU A 63 -3.21 -4.57 -8.36
CA LEU A 63 -2.30 -5.29 -9.25
C LEU A 63 -2.93 -6.56 -9.86
N ARG A 64 -4.19 -6.85 -9.52
CA ARG A 64 -4.86 -8.11 -9.88
C ARG A 64 -3.99 -9.35 -9.56
N LEU A 65 -3.32 -9.33 -8.42
CA LEU A 65 -2.69 -10.51 -7.80
C LEU A 65 -3.73 -11.32 -7.02
N GLU A 66 -4.81 -10.64 -6.58
CA GLU A 66 -6.04 -11.21 -6.02
C GLU A 66 -7.23 -10.79 -6.88
N GLU A 67 -8.17 -11.71 -7.11
CA GLU A 67 -9.42 -11.39 -7.82
C GLU A 67 -10.38 -10.63 -6.87
N ALA A 68 -10.91 -9.50 -7.33
CA ALA A 68 -11.93 -8.76 -6.59
C ALA A 68 -13.25 -9.54 -6.56
N THR A 69 -14.03 -9.39 -5.48
CA THR A 69 -15.40 -9.92 -5.41
C THR A 69 -16.36 -9.02 -6.19
N ALA A 70 -16.15 -7.70 -6.16
CA ALA A 70 -16.89 -6.70 -6.93
C ALA A 70 -16.07 -5.41 -7.06
N GLY A 71 -16.54 -4.48 -7.88
CA GLY A 71 -15.91 -3.19 -8.14
C GLY A 71 -15.05 -3.20 -9.40
N LYS A 72 -14.29 -2.11 -9.61
CA LYS A 72 -13.43 -1.92 -10.77
C LYS A 72 -12.06 -1.40 -10.36
N VAL A 73 -11.05 -1.76 -11.15
CA VAL A 73 -9.72 -1.15 -11.12
C VAL A 73 -9.41 -0.63 -12.51
N ILE A 74 -9.39 0.68 -12.65
CA ILE A 74 -9.12 1.35 -13.91
C ILE A 74 -7.69 1.83 -13.86
N PHE A 75 -6.84 1.24 -14.70
CA PHE A 75 -5.44 1.62 -14.88
C PHE A 75 -5.24 2.21 -16.26
N ASP A 76 -4.82 3.46 -16.32
CA ASP A 76 -4.60 4.19 -17.59
C ASP A 76 -5.81 4.09 -18.53
N GLY A 77 -7.01 4.33 -17.99
CA GLY A 77 -8.29 4.27 -18.73
C GLY A 77 -8.87 2.87 -18.96
N THR A 78 -8.15 1.78 -18.60
CA THR A 78 -8.59 0.41 -18.85
C THR A 78 -9.00 -0.29 -17.57
N ASN A 79 -10.20 -0.91 -17.51
CA ASN A 79 -10.59 -1.76 -16.38
C ASN A 79 -9.82 -3.09 -16.45
N ILE A 80 -8.79 -3.21 -15.64
CA ILE A 80 -7.88 -4.38 -15.65
C ILE A 80 -8.51 -5.64 -15.08
N LEU A 81 -9.61 -5.55 -14.31
CA LEU A 81 -10.28 -6.72 -13.74
C LEU A 81 -11.02 -7.53 -14.81
N GLU A 82 -11.43 -6.90 -15.92
CA GLU A 82 -12.15 -7.55 -17.02
C GLU A 82 -11.21 -8.13 -18.10
N LEU A 83 -9.92 -7.80 -18.04
CA LEU A 83 -8.97 -8.23 -19.06
C LEU A 83 -8.76 -9.76 -19.04
N PRO A 84 -8.62 -10.41 -20.22
CA PRO A 84 -8.12 -11.77 -20.28
C PRO A 84 -6.68 -11.88 -19.75
N LYS A 85 -6.33 -13.04 -19.21
CA LYS A 85 -4.97 -13.27 -18.61
C LYS A 85 -3.82 -12.91 -19.54
N LYS A 86 -3.99 -13.14 -20.86
CA LYS A 86 -2.97 -12.83 -21.86
C LYS A 86 -2.71 -11.33 -21.98
N GLU A 87 -3.76 -10.52 -21.93
CA GLU A 87 -3.65 -9.06 -22.01
C GLU A 87 -3.13 -8.47 -20.71
N MET A 88 -3.53 -9.00 -19.54
CA MET A 88 -3.02 -8.60 -18.24
C MET A 88 -1.48 -8.66 -18.15
N ARG A 89 -0.82 -9.55 -18.94
CA ARG A 89 0.65 -9.64 -18.97
C ARG A 89 1.32 -8.34 -19.41
N ARG A 90 0.69 -7.55 -20.29
CA ARG A 90 1.21 -6.22 -20.72
C ARG A 90 1.13 -5.21 -19.58
N PHE A 91 0.04 -5.24 -18.82
CA PHE A 91 -0.15 -4.36 -17.67
C PHE A 91 0.81 -4.71 -16.53
N ARG A 92 1.10 -5.98 -16.29
CA ARG A 92 2.07 -6.40 -15.28
C ARG A 92 3.49 -5.85 -15.48
N LYS A 93 3.89 -5.53 -16.70
CA LYS A 93 5.13 -4.81 -16.97
C LYS A 93 5.09 -3.38 -16.41
N ARG A 94 3.91 -2.73 -16.49
CA ARG A 94 3.70 -1.35 -16.10
C ARG A 94 3.37 -1.18 -14.60
N MET A 95 2.99 -2.28 -13.94
CA MET A 95 2.53 -2.30 -12.55
C MET A 95 3.35 -3.33 -11.77
N GLN A 96 4.12 -2.89 -10.81
CA GLN A 96 5.02 -3.74 -10.03
C GLN A 96 4.76 -3.63 -8.53
N ILE A 97 5.36 -4.53 -7.74
CA ILE A 97 5.23 -4.57 -6.29
C ILE A 97 6.59 -4.75 -5.62
N ILE A 98 6.80 -4.00 -4.54
CA ILE A 98 7.81 -4.25 -3.52
C ILE A 98 7.09 -4.92 -2.36
N PHE A 99 7.51 -6.13 -2.00
CA PHE A 99 6.88 -6.94 -0.96
C PHE A 99 7.37 -6.55 0.44
N GLN A 100 6.52 -6.79 1.43
CA GLN A 100 6.77 -6.59 2.85
C GLN A 100 7.96 -7.41 3.37
N ASP A 101 8.04 -8.68 2.98
CA ASP A 101 9.12 -9.58 3.39
C ASP A 101 10.14 -9.74 2.26
N PRO A 102 11.32 -9.12 2.39
CA PRO A 102 12.38 -9.26 1.40
C PRO A 102 12.97 -10.68 1.35
N TYR A 103 12.87 -11.48 2.43
CA TYR A 103 13.32 -12.87 2.47
C TYR A 103 12.41 -13.78 1.63
N ALA A 104 11.11 -13.71 1.87
CA ALA A 104 10.14 -14.54 1.14
C ALA A 104 10.00 -14.13 -0.33
N SER A 105 10.36 -12.88 -0.68
CA SER A 105 10.19 -12.34 -2.02
C SER A 105 11.30 -12.73 -3.00
N LEU A 106 12.47 -13.16 -2.53
CA LEU A 106 13.64 -13.52 -3.34
C LEU A 106 13.90 -15.02 -3.27
N ASN A 107 14.16 -15.64 -4.42
CA ASN A 107 14.54 -17.06 -4.45
C ASN A 107 15.95 -17.22 -3.85
N PRO A 108 16.13 -17.90 -2.70
CA PRO A 108 17.42 -18.01 -2.03
C PRO A 108 18.46 -18.83 -2.81
N ARG A 109 18.03 -19.56 -3.83
CA ARG A 109 18.88 -20.42 -4.67
C ARG A 109 19.36 -19.72 -5.95
N GLU A 110 18.94 -18.48 -6.20
CA GLU A 110 19.32 -17.72 -7.37
C GLU A 110 20.22 -16.55 -6.98
N LYS A 111 21.25 -16.28 -7.79
CA LYS A 111 22.09 -15.09 -7.65
C LYS A 111 21.27 -13.82 -7.93
N VAL A 112 21.67 -12.70 -7.31
CA VAL A 112 20.99 -11.40 -7.47
C VAL A 112 20.88 -11.01 -8.95
N ARG A 113 21.92 -11.24 -9.76
CA ARG A 113 21.86 -10.97 -11.19
C ARG A 113 20.74 -11.73 -11.91
N THR A 114 20.47 -12.97 -11.51
CA THR A 114 19.41 -13.81 -12.06
C THR A 114 18.04 -13.29 -11.62
N VAL A 115 17.89 -12.94 -10.37
CA VAL A 115 16.64 -12.40 -9.80
C VAL A 115 16.19 -11.13 -10.54
N ILE A 116 17.11 -10.18 -10.80
CA ILE A 116 16.82 -8.95 -11.53
C ILE A 116 16.64 -9.25 -13.02
N GLY A 117 17.53 -10.06 -13.60
CA GLY A 117 17.52 -10.42 -15.02
C GLY A 117 16.27 -11.19 -15.45
N HIS A 118 15.68 -12.01 -14.56
CA HIS A 118 14.42 -12.72 -14.83
C HIS A 118 13.27 -11.76 -15.17
N ALA A 119 13.14 -10.64 -14.48
CA ALA A 119 12.11 -9.64 -14.79
C ALA A 119 12.27 -9.10 -16.22
N LEU A 120 13.50 -8.81 -16.64
CA LEU A 120 13.83 -8.35 -17.98
C LEU A 120 13.56 -9.43 -19.04
N ALA A 121 13.98 -10.67 -18.78
CA ALA A 121 13.80 -11.79 -19.69
C ALA A 121 12.31 -12.15 -19.88
N LEU A 122 11.54 -12.21 -18.80
CA LEU A 122 10.10 -12.51 -18.82
C LEU A 122 9.32 -11.54 -19.70
N HIS A 123 9.69 -10.25 -19.64
CA HIS A 123 9.06 -9.20 -20.44
C HIS A 123 9.76 -8.94 -21.79
N ARG A 124 10.74 -9.76 -22.16
CA ARG A 124 11.49 -9.67 -23.43
C ARG A 124 12.13 -8.30 -23.67
N ILE A 125 12.68 -7.70 -22.60
CA ILE A 125 13.35 -6.40 -22.67
C ILE A 125 14.81 -6.62 -23.04
N GLY A 126 15.25 -6.06 -24.17
CA GLY A 126 16.64 -6.09 -24.62
C GLY A 126 17.22 -7.47 -24.99
N THR A 127 18.48 -7.48 -25.43
CA THR A 127 19.29 -8.68 -25.64
C THR A 127 19.90 -9.18 -24.32
N PRO A 128 20.47 -10.39 -24.25
CA PRO A 128 21.18 -10.86 -23.06
C PRO A 128 22.25 -9.89 -22.57
N GLU A 129 23.02 -9.30 -23.48
CA GLU A 129 24.10 -8.35 -23.19
C GLU A 129 23.54 -7.06 -22.56
N SER A 130 22.55 -6.44 -23.21
CA SER A 130 21.92 -5.21 -22.71
C SER A 130 21.16 -5.42 -21.38
N ARG A 131 20.67 -6.64 -21.11
CA ARG A 131 20.10 -7.00 -19.81
C ARG A 131 21.15 -7.03 -18.73
N SER A 132 22.36 -7.56 -19.03
CA SER A 132 23.47 -7.58 -18.10
C SER A 132 23.88 -6.15 -17.70
N GLU A 133 24.10 -5.27 -18.68
CA GLU A 133 24.42 -3.86 -18.44
C GLU A 133 23.34 -3.15 -17.64
N ARG A 134 22.04 -3.39 -17.98
CA ARG A 134 20.92 -2.82 -17.24
C ARG A 134 20.86 -3.32 -15.80
N THR A 135 21.16 -4.60 -15.57
CA THR A 135 21.20 -5.18 -14.22
C THR A 135 22.29 -4.51 -13.36
N VAL A 136 23.46 -4.21 -13.96
CA VAL A 136 24.53 -3.43 -13.29
C VAL A 136 24.03 -2.04 -12.92
N LYS A 137 23.43 -1.30 -13.86
CA LYS A 137 22.89 0.04 -13.58
C LYS A 137 21.84 0.04 -12.49
N LEU A 138 20.94 -0.96 -12.48
CA LEU A 138 19.87 -1.07 -11.47
C LEU A 138 20.45 -1.33 -10.07
N ILE A 139 21.47 -2.17 -9.95
CA ILE A 139 22.07 -2.46 -8.66
C ILE A 139 22.80 -1.22 -8.08
N GLU A 140 23.46 -0.44 -8.94
CA GLU A 140 24.07 0.84 -8.58
C GLU A 140 23.05 1.89 -8.19
N GLN A 141 21.92 2.00 -8.91
CA GLN A 141 20.82 2.92 -8.59
C GLN A 141 20.22 2.70 -7.20
N VAL A 142 20.23 1.45 -6.70
CA VAL A 142 19.76 1.17 -5.35
C VAL A 142 20.88 1.23 -4.30
N GLY A 143 22.07 1.75 -4.67
CA GLY A 143 23.21 1.96 -3.78
C GLY A 143 23.92 0.66 -3.35
N LEU A 144 23.91 -0.34 -4.23
CA LEU A 144 24.66 -1.59 -4.06
C LEU A 144 25.79 -1.66 -5.10
N SER A 145 26.84 -2.43 -4.80
CA SER A 145 28.00 -2.57 -5.70
C SER A 145 27.79 -3.69 -6.72
N PRO A 146 28.29 -3.53 -7.99
CA PRO A 146 28.18 -4.53 -9.04
C PRO A 146 28.77 -5.90 -8.69
N ASP A 147 29.82 -5.97 -7.86
CA ASP A 147 30.40 -7.23 -7.38
C ASP A 147 29.42 -8.08 -6.56
N GLN A 148 28.39 -7.45 -5.98
CA GLN A 148 27.34 -8.14 -5.22
C GLN A 148 26.33 -8.88 -6.10
N LEU A 149 26.32 -8.65 -7.42
CA LEU A 149 25.41 -9.33 -8.35
C LEU A 149 25.60 -10.86 -8.39
N ASP A 150 26.79 -11.34 -8.06
CA ASP A 150 27.11 -12.78 -8.07
C ASP A 150 26.83 -13.47 -6.74
N ARG A 151 26.41 -12.72 -5.71
CA ARG A 151 26.01 -13.24 -4.41
C ARG A 151 24.57 -13.74 -4.40
N PHE A 152 24.27 -14.58 -3.43
CA PHE A 152 22.92 -15.09 -3.15
C PHE A 152 22.20 -14.20 -2.14
N PRO A 153 20.84 -14.14 -2.15
CA PRO A 153 20.09 -13.31 -1.22
C PRO A 153 20.42 -13.52 0.27
N HIS A 154 20.75 -14.73 0.68
CA HIS A 154 21.10 -15.03 2.08
C HIS A 154 22.42 -14.40 2.55
N GLU A 155 23.29 -13.95 1.63
CA GLU A 155 24.55 -13.27 1.93
C GLU A 155 24.39 -11.74 2.17
N PHE A 156 23.15 -11.23 2.08
CA PHE A 156 22.84 -9.81 2.24
C PHE A 156 22.14 -9.53 3.58
N SER A 157 22.34 -8.32 4.12
CA SER A 157 21.52 -7.80 5.22
C SER A 157 20.06 -7.59 4.80
N GLY A 158 19.14 -7.42 5.74
CA GLY A 158 17.73 -7.13 5.46
C GLY A 158 17.53 -5.93 4.54
N GLY A 159 18.20 -4.81 4.84
CA GLY A 159 18.12 -3.60 4.02
C GLY A 159 18.72 -3.78 2.62
N GLN A 160 19.82 -4.53 2.49
CA GLN A 160 20.37 -4.85 1.17
C GLN A 160 19.45 -5.74 0.34
N ARG A 161 18.79 -6.74 0.95
CA ARG A 161 17.75 -7.55 0.27
C ARG A 161 16.59 -6.70 -0.19
N GLN A 162 16.15 -5.75 0.63
CA GLN A 162 15.09 -4.82 0.24
C GLN A 162 15.50 -3.98 -0.97
N ARG A 163 16.74 -3.48 -1.01
CA ARG A 163 17.29 -2.76 -2.18
C ARG A 163 17.33 -3.65 -3.44
N VAL A 164 17.66 -4.93 -3.32
CA VAL A 164 17.56 -5.90 -4.43
C VAL A 164 16.10 -6.07 -4.88
N GLY A 165 15.14 -6.15 -3.95
CA GLY A 165 13.72 -6.19 -4.25
C GLY A 165 13.21 -4.96 -5.00
N ILE A 166 13.70 -3.77 -4.60
CA ILE A 166 13.43 -2.50 -5.30
C ILE A 166 14.01 -2.54 -6.72
N ALA A 167 15.29 -2.92 -6.88
CA ALA A 167 15.94 -3.04 -8.19
C ALA A 167 15.17 -3.99 -9.13
N ARG A 168 14.70 -5.14 -8.61
CA ARG A 168 13.86 -6.08 -9.36
C ARG A 168 12.56 -5.45 -9.83
N ALA A 169 11.85 -4.73 -8.95
CA ALA A 169 10.60 -4.07 -9.30
C ALA A 169 10.80 -2.98 -10.36
N LEU A 170 11.90 -2.24 -10.30
CA LEU A 170 12.25 -1.19 -11.26
C LEU A 170 12.82 -1.72 -12.58
N ALA A 171 13.20 -3.00 -12.65
CA ALA A 171 13.87 -3.56 -13.83
C ALA A 171 13.07 -3.36 -15.14
N VAL A 172 11.76 -3.37 -15.06
CA VAL A 172 10.87 -3.25 -16.24
C VAL A 172 10.41 -1.82 -16.54
N ASN A 173 10.89 -0.80 -15.81
CA ASN A 173 10.43 0.60 -15.85
C ASN A 173 8.91 0.68 -15.68
N PRO A 174 8.38 0.39 -14.49
CA PRO A 174 6.95 0.44 -14.25
C PRO A 174 6.45 1.89 -14.19
N ASP A 175 5.19 2.11 -14.58
CA ASP A 175 4.50 3.39 -14.41
C ASP A 175 3.90 3.50 -13.00
N PHE A 176 3.59 2.34 -12.39
CA PHE A 176 2.94 2.25 -11.09
C PHE A 176 3.62 1.21 -10.19
N LEU A 177 3.85 1.57 -8.95
CA LEU A 177 4.50 0.73 -7.96
C LEU A 177 3.63 0.62 -6.69
N VAL A 178 3.33 -0.59 -6.26
CA VAL A 178 2.81 -0.83 -4.91
C VAL A 178 3.99 -1.15 -4.00
N ALA A 179 4.20 -0.33 -2.97
CA ALA A 179 5.16 -0.60 -1.91
C ALA A 179 4.39 -1.11 -0.68
N ASP A 180 4.35 -2.43 -0.51
CA ASP A 180 3.59 -3.09 0.56
C ASP A 180 4.47 -3.23 1.80
N GLU A 181 4.34 -2.31 2.75
CA GLU A 181 5.14 -2.20 3.99
C GLU A 181 6.65 -2.39 3.76
N PRO A 182 7.27 -1.61 2.85
CA PRO A 182 8.62 -1.89 2.34
C PRO A 182 9.74 -1.78 3.38
N VAL A 183 9.44 -1.30 4.58
CA VAL A 183 10.43 -1.06 5.65
C VAL A 183 10.07 -1.70 6.98
N SER A 184 8.92 -2.36 7.10
CA SER A 184 8.39 -2.86 8.39
C SER A 184 9.29 -3.90 9.09
N ALA A 185 10.08 -4.64 8.33
CA ALA A 185 10.98 -5.68 8.83
C ALA A 185 12.45 -5.19 9.02
N LEU A 186 12.68 -3.87 8.97
CA LEU A 186 14.02 -3.28 9.01
C LEU A 186 14.23 -2.44 10.27
N ASP A 187 15.48 -2.31 10.71
CA ASP A 187 15.86 -1.40 11.79
C ASP A 187 15.63 0.06 11.39
N VAL A 188 15.31 0.93 12.37
CA VAL A 188 14.92 2.34 12.15
C VAL A 188 15.90 3.12 11.26
N SER A 189 17.23 2.94 11.47
CA SER A 189 18.25 3.61 10.65
C SER A 189 18.25 3.15 9.20
N ILE A 190 17.98 1.88 8.96
CA ILE A 190 17.88 1.29 7.62
C ILE A 190 16.55 1.67 6.96
N GLN A 191 15.47 1.78 7.73
CA GLN A 191 14.18 2.29 7.24
C GLN A 191 14.35 3.66 6.60
N ALA A 192 14.98 4.62 7.30
CA ALA A 192 15.22 5.96 6.77
C ALA A 192 15.99 5.95 5.44
N GLN A 193 17.02 5.09 5.32
CA GLN A 193 17.80 4.97 4.09
C GLN A 193 16.95 4.42 2.91
N VAL A 194 16.09 3.44 3.17
CA VAL A 194 15.21 2.87 2.12
C VAL A 194 14.12 3.86 1.71
N ILE A 195 13.58 4.64 2.66
CA ILE A 195 12.60 5.69 2.36
C ILE A 195 13.22 6.79 1.50
N ASN A 196 14.40 7.30 1.86
CA ASN A 196 15.12 8.28 1.06
C ASN A 196 15.41 7.73 -0.36
N LEU A 197 15.87 6.49 -0.47
CA LEU A 197 16.07 5.84 -1.77
C LEU A 197 14.78 5.80 -2.60
N LEU A 198 13.64 5.44 -2.01
CA LEU A 198 12.35 5.41 -2.71
C LEU A 198 11.89 6.81 -3.13
N SER A 199 12.14 7.83 -2.29
CA SER A 199 11.84 9.23 -2.61
C SER A 199 12.68 9.71 -3.80
N ASP A 200 14.00 9.46 -3.77
CA ASP A 200 14.91 9.83 -4.87
C ASP A 200 14.52 9.15 -6.18
N LEU A 201 14.19 7.85 -6.11
CA LEU A 201 13.75 7.08 -7.28
C LEU A 201 12.38 7.55 -7.82
N LYS A 202 11.47 7.95 -6.93
CA LYS A 202 10.18 8.55 -7.31
C LYS A 202 10.39 9.80 -8.15
N ASP A 203 11.25 10.70 -7.68
CA ASP A 203 11.52 11.97 -8.36
C ASP A 203 12.30 11.76 -9.67
N GLN A 204 13.34 10.90 -9.68
CA GLN A 204 14.15 10.62 -10.86
C GLN A 204 13.38 9.94 -12.00
N LEU A 205 12.45 9.04 -11.64
CA LEU A 205 11.72 8.19 -12.60
C LEU A 205 10.27 8.63 -12.80
N ASN A 206 9.82 9.71 -12.14
CA ASN A 206 8.43 10.17 -12.12
C ASN A 206 7.44 9.03 -11.79
N LEU A 207 7.76 8.23 -10.78
CA LEU A 207 6.98 7.05 -10.40
C LEU A 207 5.67 7.43 -9.72
N THR A 208 4.59 6.77 -10.12
CA THR A 208 3.33 6.78 -9.39
C THR A 208 3.34 5.63 -8.39
N MET A 209 2.97 5.88 -7.13
CA MET A 209 3.09 4.86 -6.08
C MET A 209 1.87 4.77 -5.17
N LEU A 210 1.49 3.54 -4.81
CA LEU A 210 0.66 3.25 -3.64
C LEU A 210 1.58 2.74 -2.53
N PHE A 211 1.77 3.58 -1.51
CA PHE A 211 2.67 3.29 -0.40
C PHE A 211 1.86 2.81 0.81
N ILE A 212 1.96 1.53 1.14
CA ILE A 212 1.26 0.91 2.26
C ILE A 212 2.19 0.90 3.47
N ALA A 213 1.72 1.46 4.59
CA ALA A 213 2.46 1.45 5.85
C ALA A 213 1.51 1.37 7.06
N HIS A 214 2.06 0.99 8.20
CA HIS A 214 1.38 1.11 9.48
C HIS A 214 1.94 2.27 10.31
N ASP A 215 3.12 2.79 9.95
CA ASP A 215 3.76 3.92 10.61
C ASP A 215 3.48 5.22 9.86
N LEU A 216 2.76 6.13 10.52
CA LEU A 216 2.41 7.43 10.00
C LEU A 216 3.62 8.36 9.86
N ALA A 217 4.64 8.25 10.72
CA ALA A 217 5.84 9.09 10.62
C ALA A 217 6.58 8.86 9.29
N VAL A 218 6.63 7.62 8.82
CA VAL A 218 7.23 7.27 7.52
C VAL A 218 6.41 7.87 6.36
N VAL A 219 5.08 7.81 6.46
CA VAL A 219 4.16 8.25 5.40
C VAL A 219 4.20 9.76 5.21
N GLU A 220 4.36 10.53 6.29
CA GLU A 220 4.46 11.99 6.25
C GLU A 220 5.58 12.48 5.29
N HIS A 221 6.70 11.76 5.26
CA HIS A 221 7.89 12.15 4.49
C HIS A 221 7.83 11.84 3.00
N ILE A 222 7.08 10.80 2.58
CA ILE A 222 7.12 10.34 1.19
C ILE A 222 5.79 10.54 0.45
N CYS A 223 4.66 10.64 1.14
CA CYS A 223 3.34 10.65 0.52
C CYS A 223 2.82 12.05 0.25
N ASP A 224 2.26 12.25 -0.94
CA ASP A 224 1.59 13.50 -1.33
C ASP A 224 0.18 13.59 -0.72
N ARG A 225 -0.56 12.46 -0.72
CA ARG A 225 -1.86 12.28 -0.06
C ARG A 225 -1.87 10.99 0.74
N VAL A 226 -2.72 10.94 1.75
CA VAL A 226 -2.86 9.77 2.63
C VAL A 226 -4.32 9.34 2.73
N ALA A 227 -4.57 8.04 2.58
CA ALA A 227 -5.84 7.39 2.82
C ALA A 227 -5.75 6.55 4.10
N VAL A 228 -6.61 6.82 5.06
CA VAL A 228 -6.68 6.11 6.35
C VAL A 228 -7.74 5.03 6.28
N MET A 229 -7.34 3.79 6.55
CA MET A 229 -8.19 2.62 6.38
C MET A 229 -8.49 1.91 7.71
N TYR A 230 -9.76 1.56 7.93
CA TYR A 230 -10.22 0.80 9.09
C TYR A 230 -11.25 -0.24 8.68
N LEU A 231 -11.07 -1.51 9.09
CA LEU A 231 -11.98 -2.63 8.83
C LEU A 231 -12.54 -2.67 7.39
N GLY A 232 -11.63 -2.64 6.42
CA GLY A 232 -11.99 -2.75 5.00
C GLY A 232 -12.61 -1.50 4.38
N LYS A 233 -12.65 -0.36 5.09
CA LYS A 233 -13.21 0.92 4.59
C LYS A 233 -12.20 2.05 4.72
N ILE A 234 -12.30 3.03 3.83
CA ILE A 234 -11.57 4.30 3.97
C ILE A 234 -12.36 5.21 4.91
N MET A 235 -11.67 5.71 5.93
CA MET A 235 -12.22 6.65 6.91
C MET A 235 -11.96 8.09 6.53
N GLU A 236 -10.75 8.37 5.99
CA GLU A 236 -10.34 9.70 5.60
C GLU A 236 -9.32 9.65 4.46
N ILE A 237 -9.38 10.60 3.52
CA ILE A 237 -8.35 10.84 2.50
C ILE A 237 -8.07 12.33 2.48
N ALA A 238 -6.81 12.73 2.61
CA ALA A 238 -6.43 14.13 2.53
C ALA A 238 -5.01 14.30 1.96
N PRO A 239 -4.63 15.52 1.51
CA PRO A 239 -3.23 15.87 1.34
C PRO A 239 -2.45 15.60 2.63
N SER A 240 -1.23 15.06 2.52
CA SER A 240 -0.44 14.65 3.68
C SER A 240 -0.38 15.75 4.73
N ARG A 241 0.04 16.96 4.35
CA ARG A 241 0.12 18.10 5.25
C ARG A 241 -1.20 18.44 5.95
N THR A 242 -2.33 18.33 5.26
CA THR A 242 -3.66 18.58 5.84
C THR A 242 -4.01 17.52 6.86
N LEU A 243 -3.80 16.24 6.52
CA LEU A 243 -4.11 15.13 7.42
C LEU A 243 -3.36 15.22 8.75
N TYR A 244 -2.08 15.62 8.74
CA TYR A 244 -1.27 15.71 9.95
C TYR A 244 -1.60 16.96 10.79
N ASN A 245 -1.97 18.08 10.18
CA ASN A 245 -2.26 19.33 10.89
C ASN A 245 -3.72 19.48 11.30
N ASP A 246 -4.67 18.94 10.52
CA ASP A 246 -6.11 19.12 10.70
C ASP A 246 -6.87 17.83 10.33
N PRO A 247 -6.64 16.72 11.06
CA PRO A 247 -7.35 15.47 10.85
C PRO A 247 -8.84 15.65 11.22
N ASN A 248 -9.73 15.14 10.37
CA ASN A 248 -11.17 15.31 10.56
C ASN A 248 -11.84 14.08 11.20
N HIS A 249 -11.39 12.86 10.84
CA HIS A 249 -11.99 11.64 11.38
C HIS A 249 -11.40 11.28 12.75
N PRO A 250 -12.22 10.95 13.78
CA PRO A 250 -11.74 10.60 15.11
C PRO A 250 -10.73 9.43 15.17
N TYR A 251 -10.78 8.53 14.21
CA TYR A 251 -9.79 7.46 14.09
C TYR A 251 -8.43 8.00 13.63
N THR A 252 -8.42 8.92 12.66
CA THR A 252 -7.18 9.57 12.18
C THR A 252 -6.52 10.37 13.31
N GLU A 253 -7.30 11.16 14.08
CA GLU A 253 -6.81 11.89 15.24
C GLU A 253 -6.16 10.94 16.26
N ALA A 254 -6.81 9.81 16.55
CA ALA A 254 -6.27 8.83 17.49
C ALA A 254 -4.96 8.20 16.98
N LEU A 255 -4.87 7.84 15.70
CA LEU A 255 -3.65 7.30 15.11
C LEU A 255 -2.50 8.32 15.17
N LEU A 256 -2.75 9.58 14.81
CA LEU A 256 -1.75 10.64 14.84
C LEU A 256 -1.29 10.96 16.27
N SER A 257 -2.21 10.90 17.25
CA SER A 257 -1.87 11.09 18.66
C SER A 257 -0.92 10.02 19.21
N ALA A 258 -0.80 8.89 18.54
CA ALA A 258 0.10 7.80 18.91
C ALA A 258 1.51 7.91 18.30
N VAL A 259 1.70 8.81 17.33
CA VAL A 259 3.01 9.06 16.71
C VAL A 259 3.93 9.76 17.71
N PRO A 260 5.12 9.23 18.02
CA PRO A 260 6.04 9.89 18.92
C PRO A 260 6.56 11.21 18.34
N VAL A 261 6.40 12.30 19.06
CA VAL A 261 7.02 13.58 18.69
C VAL A 261 8.38 13.67 19.38
N PRO A 262 9.48 13.91 18.66
CA PRO A 262 10.83 13.99 19.24
C PRO A 262 11.10 15.30 19.98
N ASP A 263 10.09 15.87 20.64
CA ASP A 263 10.20 17.07 21.48
C ASP A 263 9.89 16.73 22.93
N PRO A 264 10.88 16.72 23.85
CA PRO A 264 10.68 16.43 25.27
C PRO A 264 9.76 17.43 25.98
N GLY A 265 9.60 18.64 25.44
CA GLY A 265 8.72 19.70 25.97
C GLY A 265 7.27 19.55 25.55
N HIS A 266 6.99 18.80 24.51
CA HIS A 266 5.65 18.64 23.94
C HIS A 266 4.95 17.41 24.52
N ARG A 267 4.20 17.58 25.63
CA ARG A 267 3.33 16.52 26.17
C ARG A 267 2.04 16.40 25.35
N GLN A 268 2.10 15.70 24.24
CA GLN A 268 0.91 15.38 23.45
C GLN A 268 -0.02 14.48 24.26
N LYS A 269 -1.28 14.88 24.39
CA LYS A 269 -2.30 14.09 25.09
C LYS A 269 -2.71 12.92 24.20
N ARG A 270 -2.12 11.74 24.44
CA ARG A 270 -2.40 10.53 23.65
C ARG A 270 -3.87 10.13 23.79
N THR A 271 -4.57 10.02 22.68
CA THR A 271 -5.93 9.47 22.65
C THR A 271 -5.85 7.94 22.61
N VAL A 272 -6.10 7.30 23.74
CA VAL A 272 -6.13 5.83 23.81
C VAL A 272 -7.50 5.37 23.31
N LEU A 273 -7.51 4.62 22.21
CA LEU A 273 -8.73 3.97 21.72
C LEU A 273 -9.10 2.82 22.64
N SER A 274 -10.31 2.86 23.20
CA SER A 274 -10.84 1.79 24.06
C SER A 274 -11.39 0.63 23.24
N GLY A 275 -11.27 -0.59 23.79
CA GLY A 275 -11.81 -1.81 23.20
C GLY A 275 -10.96 -2.42 22.06
N ASP A 276 -11.28 -3.65 21.71
CA ASP A 276 -10.62 -4.41 20.67
C ASP A 276 -11.10 -4.03 19.27
N ILE A 277 -10.28 -4.30 18.25
CA ILE A 277 -10.69 -4.17 16.85
C ILE A 277 -11.79 -5.19 16.58
N PRO A 278 -12.99 -4.76 16.10
CA PRO A 278 -14.04 -5.71 15.76
C PRO A 278 -13.60 -6.68 14.67
N SER A 279 -14.20 -7.87 14.67
CA SER A 279 -13.89 -8.89 13.67
C SER A 279 -14.33 -8.47 12.26
N ALA A 280 -13.45 -8.65 11.28
CA ALA A 280 -13.79 -8.47 9.86
C ALA A 280 -14.80 -9.52 9.34
N ILE A 281 -15.14 -10.54 10.15
CA ILE A 281 -16.19 -11.54 9.86
C ILE A 281 -17.55 -10.94 10.21
N ASN A 282 -17.67 -10.32 11.39
CA ASN A 282 -18.89 -9.73 11.93
C ASN A 282 -18.69 -8.21 12.07
N THR A 283 -18.62 -7.51 10.94
CA THR A 283 -18.45 -6.06 10.94
C THR A 283 -19.63 -5.36 11.61
N PRO A 284 -19.40 -4.33 12.44
CA PRO A 284 -20.46 -3.55 13.05
C PRO A 284 -21.42 -2.95 12.00
N SER A 285 -22.72 -2.89 12.28
CA SER A 285 -23.68 -2.12 11.48
C SER A 285 -23.36 -0.63 11.57
N GLY A 286 -23.78 0.17 10.58
CA GLY A 286 -23.53 1.60 10.55
C GLY A 286 -22.02 1.92 10.40
N CYS A 287 -21.52 2.87 11.21
CA CYS A 287 -20.10 3.22 11.22
C CYS A 287 -19.26 2.10 11.84
N VAL A 288 -18.32 1.55 11.08
CA VAL A 288 -17.47 0.44 11.51
C VAL A 288 -16.55 0.81 12.70
N PHE A 289 -16.26 2.11 12.89
CA PHE A 289 -15.43 2.61 13.98
C PHE A 289 -16.23 2.93 15.27
N ARG A 290 -17.57 2.88 15.24
CA ARG A 290 -18.44 3.36 16.33
C ARG A 290 -18.11 2.77 17.71
N SER A 291 -17.73 1.50 17.81
CA SER A 291 -17.43 0.83 19.07
C SER A 291 -16.19 1.34 19.79
N ARG A 292 -15.29 2.01 19.05
CA ARG A 292 -14.04 2.59 19.56
C ARG A 292 -14.03 4.12 19.48
N CYS A 293 -15.06 4.72 18.88
CA CYS A 293 -15.14 6.16 18.66
C CYS A 293 -15.55 6.90 19.95
N PRO A 294 -14.70 7.80 20.50
CA PRO A 294 -15.04 8.57 21.68
C PRO A 294 -16.18 9.59 21.45
N ARG A 295 -16.51 9.86 20.17
CA ARG A 295 -17.55 10.82 19.76
C ARG A 295 -18.73 10.13 19.08
N ALA A 296 -18.96 8.81 19.31
CA ALA A 296 -20.06 8.08 18.69
C ALA A 296 -21.43 8.66 19.04
N LYS A 297 -22.31 8.80 18.05
CA LYS A 297 -23.72 9.21 18.19
C LYS A 297 -24.66 8.07 17.82
N ALA A 298 -25.96 8.19 18.13
CA ALA A 298 -26.97 7.18 17.82
C ALA A 298 -27.01 6.83 16.33
N ILE A 299 -26.91 7.80 15.42
CA ILE A 299 -26.86 7.61 13.96
C ILE A 299 -25.70 6.69 13.53
N CYS A 300 -24.56 6.71 14.26
CA CYS A 300 -23.42 5.84 13.94
C CYS A 300 -23.75 4.34 14.10
N ALA A 301 -24.81 3.99 14.82
CA ALA A 301 -25.23 2.60 14.97
C ALA A 301 -26.09 2.09 13.80
N THR A 302 -26.81 2.97 13.13
CA THR A 302 -27.81 2.64 12.12
C THR A 302 -27.34 2.92 10.71
N GLU A 303 -26.56 3.99 10.50
CA GLU A 303 -26.16 4.44 9.18
C GLU A 303 -24.65 4.37 8.96
N THR A 304 -24.26 3.85 7.80
CA THR A 304 -22.85 3.88 7.37
C THR A 304 -22.51 5.27 6.81
N PRO A 305 -21.54 5.99 7.36
CA PRO A 305 -21.15 7.27 6.80
C PRO A 305 -20.53 7.09 5.41
N GLU A 306 -20.95 7.93 4.47
CA GLU A 306 -20.34 8.01 3.15
C GLU A 306 -19.04 8.81 3.21
N LEU A 307 -18.09 8.50 2.33
CA LEU A 307 -16.88 9.29 2.16
C LEU A 307 -17.23 10.58 1.42
N LYS A 308 -17.38 11.69 2.14
CA LYS A 308 -17.79 13.00 1.61
C LYS A 308 -16.61 13.94 1.53
N GLN A 309 -16.59 14.77 0.49
CA GLN A 309 -15.61 15.84 0.37
C GLN A 309 -15.93 16.95 1.36
N ILE A 310 -14.93 17.34 2.14
CA ILE A 310 -15.01 18.38 3.20
C ILE A 310 -14.07 19.54 2.94
N GLY A 311 -13.17 19.40 1.98
CA GLY A 311 -12.20 20.41 1.57
C GLY A 311 -11.52 20.04 0.26
N PRO A 312 -10.58 20.86 -0.22
CA PRO A 312 -9.80 20.54 -1.41
C PRO A 312 -9.03 19.23 -1.23
N ASP A 313 -9.36 18.21 -2.04
CA ASP A 313 -8.79 16.84 -1.95
C ASP A 313 -8.91 16.18 -0.56
N HIS A 314 -9.77 16.69 0.32
CA HIS A 314 -10.01 16.20 1.67
C HIS A 314 -11.39 15.58 1.76
N PHE A 315 -11.43 14.28 2.11
CA PHE A 315 -12.66 13.48 2.23
C PHE A 315 -12.69 12.77 3.58
N SER A 316 -13.85 12.72 4.22
CA SER A 316 -14.06 12.04 5.50
C SER A 316 -15.35 11.24 5.51
N ALA A 317 -15.30 10.03 6.10
CA ALA A 317 -16.44 9.13 6.28
C ALA A 317 -16.93 9.20 7.72
N CYS A 318 -17.41 10.38 8.15
CA CYS A 318 -17.89 10.61 9.51
C CYS A 318 -19.19 11.40 9.52
N HIS A 319 -20.15 11.04 10.38
CA HIS A 319 -21.41 11.81 10.58
C HIS A 319 -21.20 13.13 11.34
N LEU A 320 -20.01 13.35 11.88
CA LEU A 320 -19.65 14.58 12.63
C LEU A 320 -19.00 15.63 11.74
N THR A 321 -18.68 15.30 10.50
CA THR A 321 -18.14 16.26 9.53
C THR A 321 -19.25 17.23 9.13
N THR A 322 -19.04 18.50 9.37
CA THR A 322 -19.91 19.60 8.95
C THR A 322 -19.42 20.19 7.64
#